data_d50e623d8dd4c6fc139ba494ec3cd60b
#
_entry.id   d50e623d8dd4c6fc139ba494ec3cd60b
#
_cell.length_a   1.000
_cell.length_b   1.000
_cell.length_c   1.000
_cell.angle_alpha   90.00
_cell.angle_beta   90.00
_cell.angle_gamma   90.00
#
_symmetry.space_group_name_H-M   'P 1'
#
loop_
_entity.id
_entity.type
_entity.pdbx_description
1 polymer ?
#
loop_
_entity_poly.entity_id
_entity_poly.type
_entity_poly.pdbx_seq_one_letter_code
_entity_poly.pdbx_strand_id
1 'polypeptide(L)'
;HYEWLRSEAFPKTKPQNTIPASAPCPFGCGTCSRHERRGTLLEIEVTKSCNLHCPVCFMSSENGDDDPTMDEIDAMYDVIANAVGTDGAVQLTGGEPTCRKDLPEIIYHGREKGFWGIEVNTNGLVIASRPGYLEDLVAAGLTGVYLSFDGLTGDVYEGTCGRDILDVKLRVIERCREVGIQCVLSVAVVAGLNDGQLGDLLRFSLENSDVVAGLALQPAFVSGRFEAERAMQLTAGDVIFKLAEQSDGLIEPRDIWPLGCSNPLCDTGVFLVHTDDATHESGFVPATQLLTPEEYREGYSPDSPQGSVFLDILTKRGVKVNDGLSVIIMNYMDAWSMDVQRLRECSMMVTVPDGRAIPFCSYHLTDADGRRVYPPWCKEELR
;
A
#
# COMPACT_ATOMS: atom_id res chain seq x y z
N HIS A 1 17.34 -15.63 -9.72
CA HIS A 1 16.41 -14.85 -8.88
C HIS A 1 16.70 -15.01 -7.40
N TYR A 2 16.62 -16.25 -6.88
CA TYR A 2 16.84 -16.55 -5.46
C TYR A 2 18.27 -16.25 -4.97
N GLU A 3 19.30 -16.49 -5.78
CA GLU A 3 20.68 -16.13 -5.48
C GLU A 3 20.88 -14.61 -5.47
N TRP A 4 20.20 -13.90 -6.38
CA TRP A 4 20.21 -12.45 -6.43
C TRP A 4 19.48 -11.83 -5.21
N LEU A 5 18.38 -12.45 -4.76
CA LEU A 5 17.65 -12.07 -3.55
C LEU A 5 18.49 -12.25 -2.26
N ARG A 6 19.36 -13.26 -2.23
CA ARG A 6 20.27 -13.56 -1.11
C ARG A 6 21.53 -12.69 -1.10
N SER A 7 21.99 -12.23 -2.27
CA SER A 7 23.04 -11.23 -2.30
C SER A 7 22.51 -9.99 -1.63
N GLU A 8 23.29 -9.27 -0.84
CA GLU A 8 22.92 -7.99 -0.22
C GLU A 8 22.66 -6.91 -1.29
N ALA A 9 21.72 -7.22 -2.21
CA ALA A 9 21.55 -6.56 -3.48
C ALA A 9 21.06 -5.13 -3.35
N PHE A 10 20.33 -4.85 -2.27
CA PHE A 10 19.83 -3.50 -2.01
C PHE A 10 20.48 -2.94 -0.74
N PRO A 11 21.02 -1.72 -0.79
CA PRO A 11 21.60 -1.09 0.40
C PRO A 11 20.52 -0.93 1.48
N LYS A 12 20.82 -1.44 2.67
CA LYS A 12 19.96 -1.28 3.84
C LYS A 12 20.19 0.10 4.44
N THR A 13 19.26 1.00 4.24
CA THR A 13 19.30 2.31 4.91
C THR A 13 18.69 2.17 6.29
N LYS A 14 19.50 2.27 7.33
CA LYS A 14 19.05 2.18 8.72
C LYS A 14 18.15 3.37 9.09
N PRO A 15 17.17 3.16 9.99
CA PRO A 15 16.39 4.25 10.54
C PRO A 15 17.31 5.27 11.23
N GLN A 16 16.98 6.53 11.06
CA GLN A 16 17.49 7.60 11.91
C GLN A 16 16.63 7.64 13.20
N ASN A 17 17.17 8.09 14.31
CA ASN A 17 16.43 8.32 15.55
C ASN A 17 15.68 7.08 16.09
N THR A 18 16.42 6.00 16.36
CA THR A 18 15.82 4.78 16.94
C THR A 18 15.49 4.93 18.40
N ILE A 19 14.39 4.28 18.84
CA ILE A 19 14.01 4.16 20.24
C ILE A 19 14.58 2.86 20.87
N PRO A 20 14.75 2.78 22.19
CA PRO A 20 15.07 1.53 22.87
C PRO A 20 13.95 0.49 22.67
N ALA A 21 14.32 -0.76 22.42
CA ALA A 21 13.34 -1.85 22.37
C ALA A 21 12.81 -2.15 23.76
N SER A 22 11.51 -2.02 23.98
CA SER A 22 10.83 -2.30 25.26
C SER A 22 10.63 -3.78 25.53
N ALA A 23 10.53 -4.60 24.46
CA ALA A 23 10.34 -6.05 24.53
C ALA A 23 10.97 -6.73 23.29
N PRO A 24 11.07 -8.08 23.24
CA PRO A 24 11.45 -8.78 22.01
C PRO A 24 10.46 -8.56 20.88
N CYS A 25 10.94 -8.65 19.60
CA CYS A 25 10.05 -8.66 18.44
C CYS A 25 9.10 -9.89 18.52
N PRO A 26 7.83 -9.75 18.11
CA PRO A 26 7.17 -8.55 17.59
C PRO A 26 6.58 -7.62 18.67
N PHE A 27 6.63 -7.97 19.94
CA PHE A 27 5.85 -7.37 21.03
C PHE A 27 6.33 -5.98 21.49
N GLY A 28 7.56 -5.62 21.25
CA GLY A 28 8.11 -4.30 21.59
C GLY A 28 8.50 -3.49 20.38
N CYS A 29 7.70 -3.59 19.29
CA CYS A 29 8.00 -2.90 18.05
C CYS A 29 7.76 -1.39 18.12
N GLY A 30 8.51 -0.73 17.33
CA GLY A 30 8.63 0.69 17.10
C GLY A 30 10.00 0.87 16.46
N THR A 31 10.30 1.83 15.68
CA THR A 31 11.60 2.00 15.00
C THR A 31 12.77 1.91 15.98
N CYS A 32 13.07 0.70 16.46
CA CYS A 32 14.05 0.44 17.50
C CYS A 32 15.43 0.12 16.91
N SER A 33 16.46 0.06 17.77
CA SER A 33 17.84 -0.23 17.36
C SER A 33 18.05 -1.58 16.66
N ARG A 34 17.07 -2.48 16.72
CA ARG A 34 17.08 -3.77 15.99
C ARG A 34 16.48 -3.68 14.58
N HIS A 35 15.84 -2.56 14.25
CA HIS A 35 15.25 -2.34 12.93
C HIS A 35 16.35 -2.04 11.92
N GLU A 36 16.31 -2.66 10.75
CA GLU A 36 17.42 -2.66 9.81
C GLU A 36 17.18 -1.79 8.57
N ARG A 37 15.92 -1.33 8.35
CA ARG A 37 15.57 -0.50 7.20
C ARG A 37 14.80 0.75 7.62
N ARG A 38 14.99 1.84 6.88
CA ARG A 38 14.19 3.06 6.98
C ARG A 38 12.79 2.79 6.43
N GLY A 39 11.75 3.38 7.03
CA GLY A 39 10.41 3.40 6.46
C GLY A 39 10.37 4.12 5.11
N THR A 40 9.59 3.61 4.17
CA THR A 40 9.36 4.23 2.86
C THR A 40 7.88 4.43 2.58
N LEU A 41 7.01 3.69 3.26
CA LEU A 41 5.57 3.86 3.25
C LEU A 41 5.11 3.98 4.70
N LEU A 42 4.55 5.13 5.05
CA LEU A 42 4.13 5.42 6.42
C LEU A 42 2.66 5.78 6.44
N GLU A 43 1.96 5.13 7.36
CA GLU A 43 0.53 5.30 7.56
C GLU A 43 0.23 6.02 8.86
N ILE A 44 -0.81 6.83 8.82
CA ILE A 44 -1.49 7.40 9.99
C ILE A 44 -2.92 6.89 10.00
N GLU A 45 -3.28 6.12 11.03
CA GLU A 45 -4.68 5.77 11.26
C GLU A 45 -5.41 6.98 11.85
N VAL A 46 -6.22 7.64 11.03
CA VAL A 46 -6.94 8.85 11.44
C VAL A 46 -8.27 8.58 12.12
N THR A 47 -8.82 7.37 11.96
CA THR A 47 -10.10 6.97 12.58
C THR A 47 -10.22 5.45 12.69
N LYS A 48 -10.96 4.97 13.69
CA LYS A 48 -11.40 3.57 13.78
C LYS A 48 -12.77 3.35 13.16
N SER A 49 -13.55 4.42 12.94
CA SER A 49 -14.89 4.36 12.39
C SER A 49 -14.87 3.96 10.91
N CYS A 50 -15.84 3.15 10.50
CA CYS A 50 -16.00 2.75 9.11
C CYS A 50 -17.49 2.68 8.76
N ASN A 51 -17.83 3.05 7.53
CA ASN A 51 -19.18 2.94 6.97
C ASN A 51 -19.46 1.59 6.26
N LEU A 52 -18.51 0.63 6.37
CA LEU A 52 -18.63 -0.76 5.94
C LEU A 52 -18.32 -1.71 7.11
N HIS A 53 -18.79 -2.96 6.96
CA HIS A 53 -18.47 -4.05 7.89
C HIS A 53 -18.01 -5.29 7.10
N CYS A 54 -16.84 -5.16 6.47
CA CYS A 54 -16.29 -6.15 5.55
C CYS A 54 -16.01 -7.49 6.25
N PRO A 55 -16.39 -8.64 5.63
CA PRO A 55 -16.03 -9.97 6.13
C PRO A 55 -14.52 -10.22 6.22
N VAL A 56 -13.75 -9.59 5.33
CA VAL A 56 -12.29 -9.61 5.36
C VAL A 56 -11.81 -8.19 5.63
N CYS A 57 -11.32 -7.94 6.85
CA CYS A 57 -10.88 -6.60 7.27
C CYS A 57 -9.81 -6.71 8.36
N PHE A 58 -8.56 -6.48 8.00
CA PHE A 58 -7.45 -6.53 8.96
C PHE A 58 -7.54 -5.45 10.05
N MET A 59 -8.28 -4.36 9.80
CA MET A 59 -8.51 -3.29 10.78
C MET A 59 -9.49 -3.70 11.87
N SER A 60 -10.40 -4.64 11.60
CA SER A 60 -11.56 -4.92 12.46
C SER A 60 -12.32 -3.67 12.87
N SER A 61 -12.45 -2.74 11.94
CA SER A 61 -13.03 -1.42 12.24
C SER A 61 -14.41 -1.53 12.83
N GLU A 62 -14.62 -0.81 13.92
CA GLU A 62 -15.88 -0.69 14.64
C GLU A 62 -16.16 0.80 14.88
N ASN A 63 -17.41 1.17 15.02
CA ASN A 63 -17.76 2.54 15.35
C ASN A 63 -17.28 2.84 16.78
N GLY A 64 -16.44 3.86 16.92
CA GLY A 64 -15.88 4.31 18.18
C GLY A 64 -15.67 5.81 18.19
N ASP A 65 -15.71 6.40 19.38
CA ASP A 65 -15.57 7.84 19.59
C ASP A 65 -14.11 8.27 19.89
N ASP A 66 -13.14 7.36 19.79
CA ASP A 66 -11.74 7.58 20.20
C ASP A 66 -10.81 7.87 19.00
N ASP A 67 -11.25 8.72 18.08
CA ASP A 67 -10.38 9.18 17.00
C ASP A 67 -9.24 10.06 17.54
N PRO A 68 -8.02 10.03 16.92
CA PRO A 68 -6.93 10.92 17.30
C PRO A 68 -7.37 12.38 17.17
N THR A 69 -6.97 13.16 18.16
CA THR A 69 -7.08 14.63 18.10
C THR A 69 -6.15 15.19 17.03
N MET A 70 -6.36 16.44 16.60
CA MET A 70 -5.46 17.10 15.66
C MET A 70 -4.03 17.21 16.21
N ASP A 71 -3.86 17.47 17.51
CA ASP A 71 -2.53 17.53 18.16
C ASP A 71 -1.82 16.14 18.09
N GLU A 72 -2.57 15.04 18.26
CA GLU A 72 -2.03 13.69 18.12
C GLU A 72 -1.69 13.36 16.65
N ILE A 73 -2.50 13.81 15.68
CA ILE A 73 -2.19 13.69 14.25
C ILE A 73 -0.93 14.48 13.92
N ASP A 74 -0.79 15.70 14.39
CA ASP A 74 0.40 16.53 14.19
C ASP A 74 1.64 15.89 14.79
N ALA A 75 1.54 15.29 15.97
CA ALA A 75 2.63 14.54 16.57
C ALA A 75 3.02 13.30 15.73
N MET A 76 2.06 12.60 15.13
CA MET A 76 2.34 11.48 14.22
C MET A 76 3.03 11.95 12.94
N TYR A 77 2.63 13.05 12.35
CA TYR A 77 3.36 13.66 11.23
C TYR A 77 4.81 14.02 11.61
N ASP A 78 5.01 14.59 12.81
CA ASP A 78 6.36 14.94 13.29
C ASP A 78 7.25 13.69 13.50
N VAL A 79 6.67 12.57 13.96
CA VAL A 79 7.37 11.28 14.05
C VAL A 79 7.85 10.82 12.67
N ILE A 80 6.98 10.92 11.66
CA ILE A 80 7.32 10.55 10.28
C ILE A 80 8.43 11.46 9.75
N ALA A 81 8.25 12.77 9.85
CA ALA A 81 9.23 13.76 9.37
C ALA A 81 10.62 13.55 10.00
N ASN A 82 10.66 13.25 11.31
CA ASN A 82 11.91 12.99 12.04
C ASN A 82 12.55 11.62 11.68
N ALA A 83 11.74 10.62 11.35
CA ALA A 83 12.24 9.26 11.07
C ALA A 83 12.73 9.10 9.63
N VAL A 84 12.03 9.70 8.66
CA VAL A 84 12.23 9.44 7.23
C VAL A 84 12.29 10.69 6.36
N GLY A 85 12.06 11.87 6.92
CA GLY A 85 11.96 13.13 6.16
C GLY A 85 10.54 13.34 5.60
N THR A 86 10.41 14.36 4.75
CA THR A 86 9.13 14.78 4.15
C THR A 86 9.07 14.58 2.65
N ASP A 87 10.10 13.97 2.05
CA ASP A 87 10.22 13.75 0.60
C ASP A 87 9.29 12.63 0.07
N GLY A 88 8.68 11.85 0.98
CA GLY A 88 7.77 10.77 0.67
C GLY A 88 6.29 11.16 0.81
N ALA A 89 5.41 10.25 0.41
CA ALA A 89 3.98 10.34 0.68
C ALA A 89 3.65 9.71 2.04
N VAL A 90 2.62 10.27 2.69
CA VAL A 90 1.98 9.69 3.87
C VAL A 90 0.60 9.21 3.48
N GLN A 91 0.26 7.99 3.88
CA GLN A 91 -1.07 7.44 3.66
C GLN A 91 -1.93 7.63 4.92
N LEU A 92 -3.05 8.32 4.75
CA LEU A 92 -4.09 8.43 5.76
C LEU A 92 -5.02 7.23 5.64
N THR A 93 -5.11 6.46 6.70
CA THR A 93 -5.82 5.17 6.75
C THR A 93 -6.66 5.06 8.03
N GLY A 94 -7.11 3.87 8.33
CA GLY A 94 -7.90 3.54 9.51
C GLY A 94 -9.08 2.66 9.15
N GLY A 95 -10.25 2.90 9.76
CA GLY A 95 -11.48 2.30 9.30
C GLY A 95 -11.82 2.82 7.90
N GLU A 96 -12.40 4.01 7.85
CA GLU A 96 -12.63 4.76 6.61
C GLU A 96 -12.34 6.24 6.87
N PRO A 97 -11.22 6.78 6.39
CA PRO A 97 -10.83 8.16 6.64
C PRO A 97 -11.89 9.19 6.23
N THR A 98 -12.65 8.92 5.15
CA THR A 98 -13.67 9.85 4.66
C THR A 98 -14.91 9.93 5.57
N CYS A 99 -15.02 9.10 6.60
CA CYS A 99 -16.01 9.23 7.67
C CYS A 99 -15.66 10.39 8.62
N ARG A 100 -14.40 10.81 8.65
CA ARG A 100 -13.90 11.88 9.50
C ARG A 100 -14.20 13.24 8.88
N LYS A 101 -14.81 14.15 9.65
CA LYS A 101 -15.29 15.44 9.12
C LYS A 101 -14.16 16.45 8.87
N ASP A 102 -13.11 16.37 9.67
CA ASP A 102 -11.92 17.21 9.61
C ASP A 102 -10.80 16.62 8.74
N LEU A 103 -11.09 15.58 7.92
CA LEU A 103 -10.11 15.01 7.00
C LEU A 103 -9.42 16.05 6.10
N PRO A 104 -10.12 17.08 5.54
CA PRO A 104 -9.45 18.14 4.78
C PRO A 104 -8.42 18.90 5.61
N GLU A 105 -8.70 19.17 6.89
CA GLU A 105 -7.77 19.85 7.80
C GLU A 105 -6.54 18.97 8.08
N ILE A 106 -6.73 17.66 8.30
CA ILE A 106 -5.62 16.70 8.46
C ILE A 106 -4.71 16.70 7.24
N ILE A 107 -5.28 16.66 6.03
CA ILE A 107 -4.51 16.71 4.78
C ILE A 107 -3.71 18.02 4.70
N TYR A 108 -4.36 19.15 4.99
CA TYR A 108 -3.73 20.46 4.97
C TYR A 108 -2.54 20.53 5.93
N HIS A 109 -2.67 20.03 7.17
CA HIS A 109 -1.58 19.99 8.16
C HIS A 109 -0.39 19.19 7.67
N GLY A 110 -0.62 18.04 7.03
CA GLY A 110 0.46 17.24 6.44
C GLY A 110 1.21 18.02 5.34
N ARG A 111 0.50 18.75 4.49
CA ARG A 111 1.11 19.61 3.45
C ARG A 111 1.90 20.79 4.05
N GLU A 112 1.37 21.44 5.07
CA GLU A 112 2.06 22.53 5.78
C GLU A 112 3.35 22.05 6.46
N LYS A 113 3.39 20.80 6.93
CA LYS A 113 4.62 20.18 7.47
C LYS A 113 5.64 19.81 6.38
N GLY A 114 5.31 20.00 5.10
CA GLY A 114 6.21 19.85 3.96
C GLY A 114 6.22 18.48 3.32
N PHE A 115 5.33 17.58 3.67
CA PHE A 115 5.24 16.27 2.99
C PHE A 115 4.95 16.45 1.50
N TRP A 116 5.72 15.73 0.67
CA TRP A 116 5.58 15.76 -0.78
C TRP A 116 4.19 15.30 -1.23
N GLY A 117 3.64 14.25 -0.61
CA GLY A 117 2.34 13.71 -0.92
C GLY A 117 1.54 13.33 0.32
N ILE A 118 0.23 13.54 0.25
CA ILE A 118 -0.74 12.99 1.19
C ILE A 118 -1.74 12.17 0.37
N GLU A 119 -1.85 10.89 0.70
CA GLU A 119 -2.77 9.95 0.06
C GLU A 119 -3.84 9.50 1.06
N VAL A 120 -5.01 9.15 0.56
CA VAL A 120 -6.10 8.62 1.39
C VAL A 120 -6.47 7.22 0.94
N ASN A 121 -6.37 6.26 1.88
CA ASN A 121 -6.86 4.90 1.67
C ASN A 121 -8.37 4.89 1.94
N THR A 122 -9.18 4.54 0.94
CA THR A 122 -10.63 4.66 1.06
C THR A 122 -11.39 3.54 0.34
N ASN A 123 -12.57 3.22 0.87
CA ASN A 123 -13.54 2.40 0.17
C ASN A 123 -14.33 3.16 -0.91
N GLY A 124 -14.22 4.49 -0.94
CA GLY A 124 -14.76 5.35 -1.98
C GLY A 124 -16.24 5.76 -1.84
N LEU A 125 -16.96 5.23 -0.87
CA LEU A 125 -18.41 5.49 -0.73
C LEU A 125 -18.74 6.99 -0.60
N VAL A 126 -17.98 7.72 0.20
CA VAL A 126 -18.22 9.16 0.42
C VAL A 126 -17.83 9.96 -0.82
N ILE A 127 -16.68 9.65 -1.43
CA ILE A 127 -16.22 10.31 -2.67
C ILE A 127 -17.26 10.15 -3.79
N ALA A 128 -17.79 8.94 -3.98
CA ALA A 128 -18.77 8.66 -5.03
C ALA A 128 -20.15 9.30 -4.78
N SER A 129 -20.54 9.47 -3.52
CA SER A 129 -21.89 9.91 -3.15
C SER A 129 -22.01 11.40 -2.85
N ARG A 130 -20.91 12.08 -2.49
CA ARG A 130 -20.92 13.48 -2.08
C ARG A 130 -20.25 14.37 -3.15
N PRO A 131 -21.03 15.12 -3.93
CA PRO A 131 -20.48 16.06 -4.91
C PRO A 131 -19.59 17.11 -4.26
N GLY A 132 -18.48 17.46 -4.89
CA GLY A 132 -17.54 18.47 -4.39
C GLY A 132 -16.57 17.98 -3.31
N TYR A 133 -16.78 16.79 -2.75
CA TYR A 133 -15.96 16.31 -1.62
C TYR A 133 -14.52 16.00 -2.03
N LEU A 134 -14.32 15.37 -3.18
CA LEU A 134 -12.96 15.08 -3.67
C LEU A 134 -12.23 16.37 -4.04
N GLU A 135 -12.94 17.34 -4.60
CA GLU A 135 -12.41 18.70 -4.89
C GLU A 135 -11.97 19.42 -3.61
N ASP A 136 -12.74 19.29 -2.50
CA ASP A 136 -12.37 19.84 -1.20
C ASP A 136 -11.08 19.19 -0.67
N LEU A 137 -10.93 17.87 -0.80
CA LEU A 137 -9.71 17.14 -0.41
C LEU A 137 -8.50 17.57 -1.26
N VAL A 138 -8.67 17.71 -2.58
CA VAL A 138 -7.61 18.16 -3.49
C VAL A 138 -7.21 19.61 -3.17
N ALA A 139 -8.18 20.48 -2.89
CA ALA A 139 -7.92 21.86 -2.46
C ALA A 139 -7.14 21.92 -1.13
N ALA A 140 -7.36 20.96 -0.23
CA ALA A 140 -6.59 20.81 1.00
C ALA A 140 -5.17 20.24 0.79
N GLY A 141 -4.87 19.71 -0.42
CA GLY A 141 -3.55 19.21 -0.77
C GLY A 141 -3.44 17.70 -0.93
N LEU A 142 -4.57 16.98 -1.06
CA LEU A 142 -4.56 15.56 -1.43
C LEU A 142 -3.84 15.35 -2.75
N THR A 143 -2.94 14.37 -2.81
CA THR A 143 -2.14 14.07 -4.00
C THR A 143 -2.51 12.76 -4.67
N GLY A 144 -3.19 11.85 -4.00
CA GLY A 144 -3.61 10.58 -4.56
C GLY A 144 -4.67 9.87 -3.74
N VAL A 145 -5.38 8.96 -4.38
CA VAL A 145 -6.36 8.07 -3.75
C VAL A 145 -5.86 6.64 -3.81
N TYR A 146 -5.80 5.96 -2.67
CA TYR A 146 -5.55 4.53 -2.59
C TYR A 146 -6.92 3.84 -2.41
N LEU A 147 -7.48 3.39 -3.54
CA LEU A 147 -8.86 2.88 -3.59
C LEU A 147 -8.90 1.37 -3.38
N SER A 148 -9.63 0.90 -2.38
CA SER A 148 -9.91 -0.54 -2.32
C SER A 148 -10.72 -0.94 -3.56
N PHE A 149 -10.21 -1.89 -4.36
CA PHE A 149 -10.79 -2.28 -5.65
C PHE A 149 -10.60 -3.77 -5.90
N ASP A 150 -11.41 -4.60 -5.27
CA ASP A 150 -11.15 -6.05 -5.16
C ASP A 150 -11.50 -6.85 -6.41
N GLY A 151 -12.27 -6.31 -7.37
CA GLY A 151 -12.65 -7.02 -8.56
C GLY A 151 -13.52 -6.21 -9.52
N LEU A 152 -13.92 -6.86 -10.62
CA LEU A 152 -14.71 -6.29 -11.71
C LEU A 152 -16.14 -6.82 -11.78
N THR A 153 -16.58 -7.54 -10.74
CA THR A 153 -17.92 -8.11 -10.67
C THR A 153 -18.54 -7.90 -9.29
N GLY A 154 -19.86 -7.78 -9.21
CA GLY A 154 -20.58 -7.47 -7.97
C GLY A 154 -20.43 -8.55 -6.90
N ASP A 155 -20.37 -9.82 -7.28
CA ASP A 155 -20.20 -10.97 -6.39
C ASP A 155 -18.88 -10.94 -5.62
N VAL A 156 -17.80 -10.39 -6.21
CA VAL A 156 -16.56 -10.16 -5.49
C VAL A 156 -16.77 -9.21 -4.32
N TYR A 157 -17.49 -8.10 -4.55
CA TYR A 157 -17.78 -7.13 -3.48
C TYR A 157 -18.77 -7.65 -2.45
N GLU A 158 -19.73 -8.50 -2.84
CA GLU A 158 -20.55 -9.22 -1.88
C GLU A 158 -19.70 -10.07 -0.95
N GLY A 159 -18.65 -10.74 -1.48
CA GLY A 159 -17.71 -11.55 -0.71
C GLY A 159 -16.72 -10.74 0.12
N THR A 160 -16.18 -9.64 -0.38
CA THR A 160 -15.13 -8.85 0.31
C THR A 160 -15.70 -7.75 1.20
N CYS A 161 -16.80 -7.11 0.79
CA CYS A 161 -17.39 -5.94 1.46
C CYS A 161 -18.76 -6.19 2.07
N GLY A 162 -19.39 -7.36 1.78
CA GLY A 162 -20.74 -7.71 2.23
C GLY A 162 -21.86 -7.09 1.39
N ARG A 163 -21.55 -6.40 0.30
CA ARG A 163 -22.51 -5.83 -0.66
C ARG A 163 -21.84 -5.43 -1.97
N ASP A 164 -22.57 -5.50 -3.06
CA ASP A 164 -22.11 -4.98 -4.35
C ASP A 164 -21.93 -3.45 -4.31
N ILE A 165 -20.71 -3.00 -4.55
CA ILE A 165 -20.33 -1.59 -4.64
C ILE A 165 -19.43 -1.31 -5.86
N LEU A 166 -19.46 -2.16 -6.89
CA LEU A 166 -18.65 -1.96 -8.09
C LEU A 166 -18.90 -0.60 -8.74
N ASP A 167 -20.18 -0.21 -8.89
CA ASP A 167 -20.54 1.10 -9.47
C ASP A 167 -19.95 2.29 -8.69
N VAL A 168 -19.79 2.13 -7.36
CA VAL A 168 -19.12 3.14 -6.53
C VAL A 168 -17.66 3.25 -6.90
N LYS A 169 -16.98 2.12 -7.06
CA LYS A 169 -15.55 2.07 -7.39
C LYS A 169 -15.27 2.73 -8.74
N LEU A 170 -16.04 2.36 -9.75
CA LEU A 170 -15.92 2.94 -11.10
C LEU A 170 -16.16 4.45 -11.07
N ARG A 171 -17.14 4.91 -10.30
CA ARG A 171 -17.42 6.35 -10.15
C ARG A 171 -16.28 7.09 -9.47
N VAL A 172 -15.60 6.50 -8.49
CA VAL A 172 -14.41 7.12 -7.84
C VAL A 172 -13.29 7.32 -8.85
N ILE A 173 -13.02 6.34 -9.71
CA ILE A 173 -12.00 6.45 -10.75
C ILE A 173 -12.32 7.62 -11.69
N GLU A 174 -13.59 7.73 -12.15
CA GLU A 174 -14.03 8.87 -12.97
C GLU A 174 -13.87 10.20 -12.22
N ARG A 175 -14.21 10.25 -10.93
CA ARG A 175 -14.02 11.46 -10.11
C ARG A 175 -12.54 11.85 -10.01
N CYS A 176 -11.64 10.88 -9.82
CA CYS A 176 -10.20 11.13 -9.83
C CYS A 176 -9.74 11.72 -11.18
N ARG A 177 -10.24 11.17 -12.29
CA ARG A 177 -9.96 11.68 -13.64
C ARG A 177 -10.44 13.12 -13.83
N GLU A 178 -11.68 13.43 -13.38
CA GLU A 178 -12.27 14.77 -13.48
C GLU A 178 -11.47 15.84 -12.71
N VAL A 179 -10.95 15.52 -11.53
CA VAL A 179 -10.16 16.46 -10.72
C VAL A 179 -8.66 16.44 -11.01
N GLY A 180 -8.20 15.52 -11.86
CA GLY A 180 -6.81 15.44 -12.30
C GLY A 180 -5.84 14.86 -11.28
N ILE A 181 -6.29 13.96 -10.38
CA ILE A 181 -5.41 13.19 -9.49
C ILE A 181 -5.39 11.72 -9.89
N GLN A 182 -4.30 11.04 -9.53
CA GLN A 182 -4.19 9.61 -9.78
C GLN A 182 -4.76 8.77 -8.64
N CYS A 183 -5.12 7.54 -8.94
CA CYS A 183 -5.47 6.55 -7.95
C CYS A 183 -4.62 5.27 -8.11
N VAL A 184 -4.44 4.56 -6.99
CA VAL A 184 -3.89 3.21 -6.94
C VAL A 184 -5.03 2.26 -6.57
N LEU A 185 -5.19 1.18 -7.33
CA LEU A 185 -6.17 0.14 -7.05
C LEU A 185 -5.59 -0.88 -6.09
N SER A 186 -6.13 -0.95 -4.89
CA SER A 186 -5.73 -1.90 -3.84
C SER A 186 -6.68 -3.10 -3.83
N VAL A 187 -6.13 -4.28 -4.07
CA VAL A 187 -6.87 -5.53 -4.21
C VAL A 187 -6.53 -6.48 -3.06
N ALA A 188 -7.49 -6.77 -2.21
CA ALA A 188 -7.38 -7.92 -1.31
C ALA A 188 -7.61 -9.20 -2.11
N VAL A 189 -6.54 -9.97 -2.38
CA VAL A 189 -6.62 -11.19 -3.20
C VAL A 189 -7.02 -12.36 -2.33
N VAL A 190 -8.24 -12.87 -2.53
CA VAL A 190 -8.83 -13.99 -1.80
C VAL A 190 -9.00 -15.19 -2.73
N ALA A 191 -8.42 -16.33 -2.36
CA ALA A 191 -8.48 -17.54 -3.17
C ALA A 191 -9.93 -18.00 -3.41
N GLY A 192 -10.23 -18.33 -4.66
CA GLY A 192 -11.57 -18.80 -5.07
C GLY A 192 -12.62 -17.71 -5.15
N LEU A 193 -12.28 -16.45 -4.82
CA LEU A 193 -13.21 -15.32 -4.92
C LEU A 193 -12.82 -14.38 -6.07
N ASN A 194 -11.61 -13.84 -6.07
CA ASN A 194 -11.17 -12.88 -7.08
C ASN A 194 -9.79 -13.19 -7.69
N ASP A 195 -9.14 -14.23 -7.26
CA ASP A 195 -7.82 -14.67 -7.76
C ASP A 195 -7.84 -15.13 -9.23
N GLY A 196 -9.03 -15.35 -9.79
CA GLY A 196 -9.26 -15.58 -11.21
C GLY A 196 -9.42 -14.31 -12.04
N GLN A 197 -9.49 -13.13 -11.43
CA GLN A 197 -9.69 -11.83 -12.11
C GLN A 197 -8.41 -10.98 -12.18
N LEU A 198 -7.23 -11.52 -11.84
CA LEU A 198 -5.98 -10.73 -11.79
C LEU A 198 -5.59 -10.19 -13.17
N GLY A 199 -5.78 -10.96 -14.23
CA GLY A 199 -5.55 -10.52 -15.60
C GLY A 199 -6.55 -9.46 -16.05
N ASP A 200 -7.83 -9.60 -15.69
CA ASP A 200 -8.86 -8.61 -16.00
C ASP A 200 -8.60 -7.29 -15.26
N LEU A 201 -8.20 -7.36 -13.98
CA LEU A 201 -7.80 -6.20 -13.19
C LEU A 201 -6.57 -5.51 -13.78
N LEU A 202 -5.58 -6.27 -14.24
CA LEU A 202 -4.41 -5.73 -14.95
C LEU A 202 -4.85 -5.00 -16.21
N ARG A 203 -5.63 -5.65 -17.07
CA ARG A 203 -6.13 -5.06 -18.33
C ARG A 203 -6.94 -3.79 -18.07
N PHE A 204 -7.87 -3.82 -17.11
CA PHE A 204 -8.63 -2.65 -16.68
C PHE A 204 -7.71 -1.51 -16.23
N SER A 205 -6.66 -1.81 -15.46
CA SER A 205 -5.70 -0.79 -14.99
C SER A 205 -4.89 -0.18 -16.15
N LEU A 206 -4.50 -0.98 -17.13
CA LEU A 206 -3.79 -0.52 -18.34
C LEU A 206 -4.69 0.37 -19.21
N GLU A 207 -5.95 0.00 -19.40
CA GLU A 207 -6.94 0.78 -20.16
C GLU A 207 -7.26 2.13 -19.49
N ASN A 208 -7.05 2.25 -18.17
CA ASN A 208 -7.27 3.45 -17.38
C ASN A 208 -5.97 4.08 -16.86
N SER A 209 -4.82 3.82 -17.50
CA SER A 209 -3.50 4.30 -17.04
C SER A 209 -3.35 5.84 -17.05
N ASP A 210 -4.27 6.55 -17.66
CA ASP A 210 -4.40 7.99 -17.55
C ASP A 210 -4.72 8.48 -16.11
N VAL A 211 -5.38 7.65 -15.32
CA VAL A 211 -5.79 7.96 -13.95
C VAL A 211 -5.35 6.90 -12.94
N VAL A 212 -5.20 5.64 -13.35
CA VAL A 212 -4.71 4.54 -12.51
C VAL A 212 -3.20 4.45 -12.60
N ALA A 213 -2.50 4.85 -11.53
CA ALA A 213 -1.04 4.80 -11.46
C ALA A 213 -0.49 3.45 -11.00
N GLY A 214 -1.30 2.62 -10.35
CA GLY A 214 -0.85 1.36 -9.81
C GLY A 214 -1.94 0.37 -9.47
N LEU A 215 -1.53 -0.90 -9.46
CA LEU A 215 -2.31 -2.05 -9.02
C LEU A 215 -1.54 -2.73 -7.88
N ALA A 216 -2.08 -2.65 -6.65
CA ALA A 216 -1.48 -3.25 -5.46
C ALA A 216 -2.23 -4.52 -5.10
N LEU A 217 -1.63 -5.67 -5.40
CA LEU A 217 -2.18 -7.00 -5.13
C LEU A 217 -1.74 -7.45 -3.73
N GLN A 218 -2.68 -7.66 -2.85
CA GLN A 218 -2.43 -7.97 -1.44
C GLN A 218 -3.08 -9.32 -1.11
N PRO A 219 -2.33 -10.44 -1.14
CA PRO A 219 -2.84 -11.71 -0.66
C PRO A 219 -3.46 -11.53 0.72
N ALA A 220 -4.72 -11.92 0.87
CA ALA A 220 -5.45 -11.76 2.13
C ALA A 220 -4.75 -12.56 3.23
N PHE A 221 -4.55 -11.95 4.39
CA PHE A 221 -3.89 -12.53 5.55
C PHE A 221 -4.82 -12.55 6.77
N VAL A 222 -4.62 -13.53 7.65
CA VAL A 222 -5.51 -13.72 8.80
C VAL A 222 -5.14 -12.73 9.92
N SER A 223 -5.76 -11.58 9.86
CA SER A 223 -5.67 -10.54 10.88
C SER A 223 -7.00 -9.81 11.00
N GLY A 224 -7.32 -9.35 12.18
CA GLY A 224 -8.59 -8.68 12.43
C GLY A 224 -9.78 -9.60 12.17
N ARG A 225 -10.79 -9.08 11.46
CA ARG A 225 -11.95 -9.86 11.00
C ARG A 225 -11.59 -10.62 9.74
N PHE A 226 -11.62 -11.94 9.79
CA PHE A 226 -11.31 -12.81 8.67
C PHE A 226 -12.31 -13.98 8.67
N GLU A 227 -13.40 -13.81 7.94
CA GLU A 227 -14.49 -14.80 7.87
C GLU A 227 -14.26 -15.86 6.77
N ALA A 228 -13.23 -15.70 5.93
CA ALA A 228 -12.85 -16.70 4.94
C ALA A 228 -12.11 -17.89 5.60
N GLU A 229 -12.19 -19.07 4.97
CA GLU A 229 -11.43 -20.23 5.43
C GLU A 229 -9.92 -19.97 5.29
N ARG A 230 -9.16 -20.24 6.34
CA ARG A 230 -7.69 -20.05 6.35
C ARG A 230 -6.98 -20.84 5.25
N ALA A 231 -7.50 -21.98 4.85
CA ALA A 231 -6.97 -22.78 3.75
C ALA A 231 -7.03 -22.06 2.39
N MET A 232 -7.77 -20.94 2.30
CA MET A 232 -7.90 -20.11 1.10
C MET A 232 -6.89 -18.95 1.06
N GLN A 233 -5.86 -18.95 1.91
CA GLN A 233 -4.79 -17.96 1.81
C GLN A 233 -3.87 -18.26 0.62
N LEU A 234 -3.56 -17.21 -0.12
CA LEU A 234 -2.56 -17.23 -1.20
C LEU A 234 -1.23 -16.70 -0.67
N THR A 235 -0.15 -17.19 -1.23
CA THR A 235 1.17 -16.59 -1.06
C THR A 235 1.45 -15.57 -2.17
N ALA A 236 2.47 -14.71 -1.99
CA ALA A 236 2.93 -13.85 -3.09
C ALA A 236 3.33 -14.67 -4.33
N GLY A 237 3.91 -15.87 -4.13
CA GLY A 237 4.25 -16.78 -5.24
C GLY A 237 3.02 -17.20 -6.03
N ASP A 238 1.92 -17.56 -5.37
CA ASP A 238 0.68 -17.93 -6.04
C ASP A 238 0.15 -16.75 -6.87
N VAL A 239 0.17 -15.53 -6.32
CA VAL A 239 -0.28 -14.33 -7.02
C VAL A 239 0.60 -14.01 -8.22
N ILE A 240 1.95 -14.15 -8.09
CA ILE A 240 2.90 -13.97 -9.20
C ILE A 240 2.57 -14.91 -10.37
N PHE A 241 2.41 -16.21 -10.10
CA PHE A 241 2.14 -17.17 -11.16
C PHE A 241 0.75 -16.98 -11.77
N LYS A 242 -0.27 -16.72 -10.95
CA LYS A 242 -1.63 -16.45 -11.45
C LYS A 242 -1.70 -15.18 -12.31
N LEU A 243 -1.03 -14.11 -11.89
CA LEU A 243 -0.95 -12.86 -12.67
C LEU A 243 -0.26 -13.09 -14.01
N ALA A 244 0.88 -13.81 -14.01
CA ALA A 244 1.59 -14.12 -15.23
C ALA A 244 0.75 -15.00 -16.19
N GLU A 245 0.06 -16.02 -15.66
CA GLU A 245 -0.82 -16.89 -16.45
C GLU A 245 -1.99 -16.11 -17.08
N GLN A 246 -2.54 -15.12 -16.36
CA GLN A 246 -3.71 -14.35 -16.79
C GLN A 246 -3.37 -13.06 -17.55
N SER A 247 -2.09 -12.72 -17.73
CA SER A 247 -1.64 -11.45 -18.35
C SER A 247 -1.55 -11.47 -19.88
N ASP A 248 -2.04 -12.53 -20.53
CA ASP A 248 -1.98 -12.72 -21.98
C ASP A 248 -0.54 -12.61 -22.56
N GLY A 249 0.46 -12.99 -21.74
CA GLY A 249 1.88 -12.97 -22.11
C GLY A 249 2.58 -11.62 -21.92
N LEU A 250 1.91 -10.61 -21.35
CA LEU A 250 2.53 -9.32 -21.03
C LEU A 250 3.57 -9.46 -19.93
N ILE A 251 3.28 -10.25 -18.88
CA ILE A 251 4.13 -10.43 -17.72
C ILE A 251 4.53 -11.91 -17.61
N GLU A 252 5.83 -12.18 -17.51
CA GLU A 252 6.34 -13.47 -17.08
C GLU A 252 6.75 -13.41 -15.60
N PRO A 253 6.77 -14.54 -14.84
CA PRO A 253 7.18 -14.52 -13.43
C PRO A 253 8.59 -13.95 -13.20
N ARG A 254 9.47 -14.04 -14.20
CA ARG A 254 10.83 -13.46 -14.16
C ARG A 254 10.86 -11.94 -14.28
N ASP A 255 9.78 -11.30 -14.73
CA ASP A 255 9.68 -9.84 -14.84
C ASP A 255 9.33 -9.18 -13.51
N ILE A 256 8.82 -9.95 -12.54
CA ILE A 256 8.45 -9.47 -11.22
C ILE A 256 9.66 -9.58 -10.30
N TRP A 257 10.18 -8.41 -9.87
CA TRP A 257 11.38 -8.30 -9.07
C TRP A 257 11.07 -7.76 -7.68
N PRO A 258 11.91 -8.08 -6.67
CA PRO A 258 11.75 -7.48 -5.36
C PRO A 258 11.89 -5.96 -5.41
N LEU A 259 11.07 -5.27 -4.64
CA LEU A 259 11.29 -3.85 -4.38
C LEU A 259 12.46 -3.67 -3.41
N GLY A 260 13.34 -2.72 -3.70
CA GLY A 260 14.55 -2.52 -2.91
C GLY A 260 14.34 -1.90 -1.52
N CYS A 261 13.13 -1.43 -1.23
CA CYS A 261 12.82 -0.73 0.01
C CYS A 261 12.57 -1.65 1.21
N SER A 262 12.17 -2.92 1.01
CA SER A 262 11.83 -3.86 2.07
C SER A 262 12.56 -5.20 1.94
N ASN A 263 12.22 -6.18 2.80
CA ASN A 263 12.66 -7.55 2.62
C ASN A 263 12.12 -8.12 1.30
N PRO A 264 12.94 -8.83 0.50
CA PRO A 264 12.53 -9.36 -0.80
C PRO A 264 11.31 -10.29 -0.80
N LEU A 265 10.96 -10.84 0.36
CA LEU A 265 9.76 -11.69 0.52
C LEU A 265 8.51 -10.89 0.91
N CYS A 266 8.65 -9.58 1.17
CA CYS A 266 7.53 -8.71 1.53
C CYS A 266 6.92 -8.08 0.30
N ASP A 267 7.75 -7.40 -0.51
CA ASP A 267 7.27 -6.58 -1.61
C ASP A 267 8.00 -6.93 -2.89
N THR A 268 7.25 -7.32 -3.88
CA THR A 268 7.72 -7.56 -5.26
C THR A 268 6.82 -6.83 -6.22
N GLY A 269 7.32 -6.56 -7.41
CA GLY A 269 6.48 -5.92 -8.42
C GLY A 269 7.11 -5.86 -9.78
N VAL A 270 6.36 -5.35 -10.71
CA VAL A 270 6.79 -5.00 -12.05
C VAL A 270 6.27 -3.60 -12.38
N PHE A 271 7.13 -2.79 -12.96
CA PHE A 271 6.73 -1.52 -13.53
C PHE A 271 6.51 -1.72 -15.03
N LEU A 272 5.29 -1.45 -15.50
CA LEU A 272 4.91 -1.54 -16.89
C LEU A 272 5.03 -0.15 -17.50
N VAL A 273 5.75 -0.06 -18.62
CA VAL A 273 6.04 1.18 -19.33
C VAL A 273 5.29 1.18 -20.65
N HIS A 274 4.48 2.20 -20.90
CA HIS A 274 3.84 2.40 -22.19
C HIS A 274 4.85 3.00 -23.18
N THR A 275 5.04 2.35 -24.32
CA THR A 275 6.00 2.79 -25.33
C THR A 275 5.54 2.40 -26.73
N ASP A 276 5.86 3.25 -27.73
CA ASP A 276 5.55 3.01 -29.14
C ASP A 276 6.27 1.76 -29.71
N ASP A 277 7.35 1.31 -29.04
CA ASP A 277 8.14 0.14 -29.43
C ASP A 277 7.67 -1.17 -28.79
N ALA A 278 6.60 -1.13 -27.95
CA ALA A 278 6.06 -2.32 -27.33
C ALA A 278 5.55 -3.33 -28.35
N THR A 279 5.88 -4.60 -28.15
CA THR A 279 5.42 -5.68 -29.04
C THR A 279 4.08 -6.29 -28.59
N HIS A 280 3.69 -6.06 -27.33
CA HIS A 280 2.40 -6.49 -26.79
C HIS A 280 1.29 -5.52 -27.25
N GLU A 281 0.11 -6.07 -27.53
CA GLU A 281 -1.03 -5.29 -28.06
C GLU A 281 -1.51 -4.16 -27.14
N SER A 282 -1.24 -4.26 -25.82
CA SER A 282 -1.55 -3.20 -24.86
C SER A 282 -0.70 -1.93 -25.03
N GLY A 283 0.40 -2.00 -25.76
CA GLY A 283 1.39 -0.93 -25.84
C GLY A 283 2.32 -0.83 -24.62
N PHE A 284 2.25 -1.78 -23.67
CA PHE A 284 3.09 -1.81 -22.48
C PHE A 284 4.17 -2.88 -22.58
N VAL A 285 5.26 -2.68 -21.84
CA VAL A 285 6.36 -3.62 -21.66
C VAL A 285 6.86 -3.57 -20.22
N PRO A 286 7.20 -4.71 -19.58
CA PRO A 286 7.86 -4.72 -18.29
C PRO A 286 9.20 -3.98 -18.32
N ALA A 287 9.39 -3.01 -17.45
CA ALA A 287 10.65 -2.26 -17.36
C ALA A 287 11.86 -3.18 -17.11
N THR A 288 11.66 -4.30 -16.45
CA THR A 288 12.67 -5.34 -16.21
C THR A 288 13.19 -6.00 -17.48
N GLN A 289 12.44 -5.93 -18.59
CA GLN A 289 12.93 -6.38 -19.90
C GLN A 289 13.81 -5.33 -20.59
N LEU A 290 13.73 -4.08 -20.16
CA LEU A 290 14.47 -2.94 -20.69
C LEU A 290 15.69 -2.56 -19.84
N LEU A 291 15.76 -3.01 -18.61
CA LEU A 291 16.78 -2.68 -17.61
C LEU A 291 17.66 -3.88 -17.29
N THR A 292 18.94 -3.63 -17.02
CA THR A 292 19.77 -4.64 -16.35
C THR A 292 19.46 -4.72 -14.86
N PRO A 293 19.81 -5.83 -14.16
CA PRO A 293 19.68 -5.91 -12.71
C PRO A 293 20.41 -4.80 -11.96
N GLU A 294 21.57 -4.34 -12.50
CA GLU A 294 22.36 -3.26 -11.92
C GLU A 294 21.63 -1.92 -12.01
N GLU A 295 21.05 -1.60 -13.16
CA GLU A 295 20.25 -0.38 -13.36
C GLU A 295 18.98 -0.39 -12.51
N TYR A 296 18.33 -1.54 -12.38
CA TYR A 296 17.19 -1.69 -11.50
C TYR A 296 17.56 -1.39 -10.03
N ARG A 297 18.70 -1.92 -9.55
CA ARG A 297 19.23 -1.61 -8.22
C ARG A 297 19.53 -0.13 -8.02
N GLU A 298 20.15 0.49 -9.01
CA GLU A 298 20.47 1.92 -8.99
C GLU A 298 19.20 2.76 -8.87
N GLY A 299 18.13 2.37 -9.55
CA GLY A 299 16.81 2.99 -9.48
C GLY A 299 16.19 2.95 -8.07
N TYR A 300 16.55 1.97 -7.26
CA TYR A 300 16.12 1.85 -5.86
C TYR A 300 17.17 2.33 -4.85
N SER A 301 18.15 3.09 -5.26
CA SER A 301 19.09 3.71 -4.31
C SER A 301 18.32 4.57 -3.31
N PRO A 302 18.65 4.51 -2.00
CA PRO A 302 18.00 5.34 -0.98
C PRO A 302 18.20 6.84 -1.20
N ASP A 303 19.19 7.21 -1.99
CA ASP A 303 19.48 8.61 -2.36
C ASP A 303 18.74 9.05 -3.64
N SER A 304 17.96 8.15 -4.26
CA SER A 304 17.20 8.45 -5.47
C SER A 304 15.83 9.01 -5.14
N PRO A 305 15.38 10.08 -5.81
CA PRO A 305 13.99 10.54 -5.72
C PRO A 305 13.05 9.41 -6.13
N GLN A 306 12.00 9.16 -5.35
CA GLN A 306 11.06 8.07 -5.62
C GLN A 306 10.48 8.18 -7.03
N GLY A 307 10.53 7.08 -7.78
CA GLY A 307 9.84 6.92 -9.06
C GLY A 307 10.52 7.52 -10.30
N SER A 308 11.39 8.51 -10.17
CA SER A 308 11.98 9.19 -11.34
C SER A 308 13.15 8.46 -11.98
N VAL A 309 13.89 7.65 -11.22
CA VAL A 309 15.17 7.08 -11.68
C VAL A 309 14.98 6.05 -12.80
N PHE A 310 13.94 5.22 -12.72
CA PHE A 310 13.63 4.29 -13.83
C PHE A 310 13.27 5.04 -15.09
N LEU A 311 12.45 6.06 -15.00
CA LEU A 311 12.07 6.91 -16.14
C LEU A 311 13.27 7.63 -16.71
N ASP A 312 14.17 8.13 -15.86
CA ASP A 312 15.42 8.79 -16.28
C ASP A 312 16.35 7.82 -17.04
N ILE A 313 16.52 6.59 -16.55
CA ILE A 313 17.35 5.57 -17.21
C ILE A 313 16.75 5.20 -18.56
N LEU A 314 15.44 4.97 -18.61
CA LEU A 314 14.74 4.62 -19.84
C LEU A 314 14.77 5.77 -20.85
N THR A 315 14.56 7.01 -20.40
CA THR A 315 14.64 8.21 -21.24
C THR A 315 16.06 8.42 -21.81
N LYS A 316 17.10 8.23 -20.99
CA LYS A 316 18.49 8.27 -21.45
C LYS A 316 18.81 7.23 -22.53
N ARG A 317 18.08 6.14 -22.58
CA ARG A 317 18.15 5.11 -23.63
C ARG A 317 17.29 5.42 -24.86
N GLY A 318 16.60 6.54 -24.87
CA GLY A 318 15.74 6.94 -25.98
C GLY A 318 14.37 6.23 -25.96
N VAL A 319 14.01 5.56 -24.86
CA VAL A 319 12.66 5.02 -24.71
C VAL A 319 11.72 6.18 -24.42
N LYS A 320 10.70 6.34 -25.27
CA LYS A 320 9.62 7.27 -25.00
C LYS A 320 8.67 6.62 -24.02
N VAL A 321 8.66 7.14 -22.80
CA VAL A 321 7.73 6.71 -21.75
C VAL A 321 6.59 7.71 -21.74
N ASN A 322 5.42 7.30 -22.21
CA ASN A 322 4.24 8.15 -22.22
C ASN A 322 3.50 8.05 -20.88
N ASP A 323 3.28 6.79 -20.42
CA ASP A 323 2.57 6.47 -19.19
C ASP A 323 3.21 5.22 -18.56
N GLY A 324 2.96 4.98 -17.29
CA GLY A 324 3.44 3.80 -16.59
C GLY A 324 2.44 3.30 -15.57
N LEU A 325 2.44 1.99 -15.33
CA LEU A 325 1.63 1.34 -14.30
C LEU A 325 2.54 0.53 -13.37
N SER A 326 2.47 0.81 -12.08
CA SER A 326 3.12 -0.04 -11.07
C SER A 326 2.22 -1.21 -10.71
N VAL A 327 2.69 -2.45 -10.84
CA VAL A 327 2.01 -3.61 -10.28
C VAL A 327 2.85 -4.14 -9.12
N ILE A 328 2.31 -4.05 -7.92
CA ILE A 328 3.01 -4.41 -6.68
C ILE A 328 2.27 -5.54 -5.99
N ILE A 329 3.02 -6.54 -5.51
CA ILE A 329 2.49 -7.65 -4.72
C ILE A 329 3.05 -7.52 -3.32
N MET A 330 2.18 -7.30 -2.34
CA MET A 330 2.52 -7.04 -0.94
C MET A 330 2.13 -8.25 -0.09
N ASN A 331 3.13 -8.96 0.42
CA ASN A 331 2.95 -10.21 1.16
C ASN A 331 2.97 -9.97 2.67
N TYR A 332 1.84 -9.59 3.23
CA TYR A 332 1.71 -9.38 4.67
C TYR A 332 1.83 -10.67 5.48
N MET A 333 2.17 -10.53 6.75
CA MET A 333 2.32 -11.63 7.70
C MET A 333 1.23 -11.60 8.77
N ASP A 334 0.78 -12.78 9.16
CA ASP A 334 -0.11 -13.02 10.27
C ASP A 334 0.58 -13.84 11.38
N ALA A 335 -0.15 -14.26 12.40
CA ALA A 335 0.40 -15.03 13.52
C ALA A 335 1.05 -16.36 13.11
N TRP A 336 0.65 -16.94 11.99
CA TRP A 336 1.17 -18.23 11.50
C TRP A 336 2.34 -18.10 10.54
N SER A 337 2.48 -16.94 9.90
CA SER A 337 3.51 -16.67 8.90
C SER A 337 4.55 -15.64 9.36
N MET A 338 4.49 -15.20 10.64
CA MET A 338 5.38 -14.19 11.20
C MET A 338 6.84 -14.58 11.14
N ASP A 339 7.62 -13.80 10.40
CA ASP A 339 9.07 -13.89 10.29
C ASP A 339 9.72 -12.64 10.88
N VAL A 340 10.46 -12.81 11.97
CA VAL A 340 11.10 -11.72 12.71
C VAL A 340 12.18 -11.01 11.87
N GLN A 341 12.85 -11.72 10.94
CA GLN A 341 13.84 -11.09 10.06
C GLN A 341 13.15 -10.15 9.07
N ARG A 342 12.07 -10.62 8.43
CA ARG A 342 11.24 -9.76 7.57
C ARG A 342 10.72 -8.55 8.33
N LEU A 343 10.30 -8.74 9.59
CA LEU A 343 9.80 -7.67 10.43
C LEU A 343 10.86 -6.60 10.71
N ARG A 344 12.12 -6.99 10.92
CA ARG A 344 13.24 -6.07 11.12
C ARG A 344 13.59 -5.29 9.86
N GLU A 345 13.27 -5.81 8.71
CA GLU A 345 13.50 -5.21 7.40
C GLU A 345 12.23 -4.57 6.81
N CYS A 346 11.17 -4.41 7.61
CA CYS A 346 9.93 -3.79 7.15
C CYS A 346 10.14 -2.30 6.86
N SER A 347 9.67 -1.84 5.71
CA SER A 347 9.70 -0.43 5.32
C SER A 347 8.32 0.23 5.38
N MET A 348 7.27 -0.56 5.61
CA MET A 348 5.90 -0.07 5.79
C MET A 348 5.56 0.00 7.28
N MET A 349 5.18 1.17 7.76
CA MET A 349 4.99 1.42 9.18
C MET A 349 3.72 2.20 9.47
N VAL A 350 3.08 1.87 10.58
CA VAL A 350 1.97 2.64 11.15
C VAL A 350 2.51 3.51 12.28
N THR A 351 2.21 4.79 12.22
CA THR A 351 2.62 5.76 13.23
C THR A 351 1.54 5.89 14.29
N VAL A 352 1.95 5.91 15.54
CA VAL A 352 1.04 6.00 16.70
C VAL A 352 1.35 7.24 17.55
N PRO A 353 0.35 7.77 18.31
CA PRO A 353 0.48 9.03 19.05
C PRO A 353 1.58 9.05 20.11
N ASP A 354 2.03 7.89 20.59
CA ASP A 354 3.11 7.77 21.58
C ASP A 354 4.52 7.95 21.01
N GLY A 355 4.64 8.28 19.72
CA GLY A 355 5.90 8.56 19.04
C GLY A 355 6.57 7.35 18.41
N ARG A 356 5.90 6.21 18.34
CA ARG A 356 6.43 5.02 17.67
C ARG A 356 5.96 4.93 16.22
N ALA A 357 6.84 4.46 15.34
CA ALA A 357 6.48 3.93 14.02
C ALA A 357 6.62 2.40 14.08
N ILE A 358 5.51 1.70 14.02
CA ILE A 358 5.43 0.25 14.23
C ILE A 358 5.31 -0.44 12.87
N PRO A 359 6.11 -1.49 12.56
CA PRO A 359 5.96 -2.27 11.34
C PRO A 359 4.52 -2.74 11.14
N PHE A 360 3.98 -2.57 9.94
CA PHE A 360 2.58 -2.83 9.61
C PHE A 360 2.08 -4.20 10.09
N CYS A 361 2.81 -5.28 9.75
CA CYS A 361 2.42 -6.64 10.14
C CYS A 361 2.46 -6.87 11.66
N SER A 362 3.30 -6.14 12.41
CA SER A 362 3.33 -6.19 13.86
C SER A 362 2.16 -5.44 14.46
N TYR A 363 1.87 -4.25 13.94
CA TYR A 363 0.79 -3.41 14.41
C TYR A 363 -0.60 -4.06 14.25
N HIS A 364 -0.83 -4.70 13.09
CA HIS A 364 -2.08 -5.39 12.80
C HIS A 364 -2.12 -6.85 13.27
N LEU A 365 -1.07 -7.34 13.94
CA LEU A 365 -1.02 -8.71 14.41
C LEU A 365 -2.16 -9.03 15.39
N THR A 366 -2.88 -10.10 15.10
CA THR A 366 -3.86 -10.69 16.00
C THR A 366 -3.38 -12.06 16.48
N ASP A 367 -3.80 -12.48 17.68
CA ASP A 367 -3.61 -13.82 18.17
C ASP A 367 -4.56 -14.84 17.47
N ALA A 368 -4.48 -16.09 17.87
CA ALA A 368 -5.32 -17.14 17.30
C ALA A 368 -6.84 -16.95 17.56
N ASP A 369 -7.19 -16.13 18.54
CA ASP A 369 -8.58 -15.79 18.88
C ASP A 369 -9.05 -14.49 18.18
N GLY A 370 -8.20 -13.89 17.31
CA GLY A 370 -8.49 -12.65 16.61
C GLY A 370 -8.31 -11.37 17.43
N ARG A 371 -7.72 -11.48 18.65
CA ARG A 371 -7.45 -10.31 19.49
C ARG A 371 -6.17 -9.63 19.04
N ARG A 372 -6.16 -8.31 18.97
CA ARG A 372 -4.94 -7.57 18.64
C ARG A 372 -3.87 -7.75 19.70
N VAL A 373 -2.65 -8.02 19.24
CA VAL A 373 -1.44 -8.08 20.08
C VAL A 373 -1.01 -6.67 20.50
N TYR A 374 -1.13 -5.70 19.60
CA TYR A 374 -1.04 -4.28 19.89
C TYR A 374 -2.47 -3.74 19.99
N PRO A 375 -2.90 -3.33 21.18
CA PRO A 375 -4.16 -2.61 21.28
C PRO A 375 -4.06 -1.38 20.39
N PRO A 376 -5.11 -1.04 19.65
CA PRO A 376 -5.18 0.26 19.01
C PRO A 376 -4.94 1.28 20.13
N TRP A 377 -4.14 2.33 19.86
CA TRP A 377 -3.85 3.38 20.82
C TRP A 377 -5.18 3.83 21.48
N CYS A 378 -5.41 3.27 22.67
CA CYS A 378 -6.55 3.56 23.51
C CYS A 378 -6.00 4.32 24.71
N LYS A 379 -6.54 5.51 24.97
CA LYS A 379 -6.08 6.38 26.07
C LYS A 379 -6.08 5.70 27.44
N GLU A 380 -6.82 4.61 27.61
CA GLU A 380 -6.93 3.87 28.86
C GLU A 380 -5.84 2.81 29.09
N GLU A 381 -5.17 2.33 28.03
CA GLU A 381 -4.16 1.26 28.15
C GLU A 381 -2.71 1.78 28.14
N LEU A 382 -2.49 3.07 27.92
CA LEU A 382 -1.19 3.74 28.02
C LEU A 382 -0.89 4.29 29.42
N ARG A 383 -1.71 3.96 30.44
CA ARG A 383 -1.50 4.30 31.85
C ARG A 383 -0.97 3.07 32.64
#